data_a393ce00fafe84fd38426b02e00fc938
#
_entry.id   a393ce00fafe84fd38426b02e00fc938
#
_cell.length_a   1.000
_cell.length_b   1.000
_cell.length_c   1.000
_cell.angle_alpha   90.00
_cell.angle_beta   90.00
_cell.angle_gamma   90.00
#
_symmetry.space_group_name_H-M   'P 1'
#
loop_
_entity.id
_entity.type
_entity.pdbx_description
1 polymer ?
#
loop_
_entity_poly.entity_id
_entity_poly.type
_entity_poly.pdbx_seq_one_letter_code
_entity_poly.pdbx_strand_id
1 'polypeptide(L)'
;MITVRETADFEKWMRGLKDRKTRLVINARIRRISVGNFGNTKSVGGNVSELVIDYGPGYRVYFTRRGREIIILLCGGDKSSQSRDIETAKQIAENFKEA
;
A
#
# COMPACT_ATOMS: atom_id res chain seq x y z
N MET A 1 5.53 0.71 -18.12
CA MET A 1 4.81 1.44 -17.06
C MET A 1 4.06 0.46 -16.18
N ILE A 2 4.08 0.69 -14.88
CA ILE A 2 3.42 -0.20 -13.93
C ILE A 2 1.98 0.28 -13.71
N THR A 3 1.02 -0.64 -13.82
CA THR A 3 -0.38 -0.35 -13.51
C THR A 3 -0.59 -0.52 -12.01
N VAL A 4 -1.16 0.49 -11.36
CA VAL A 4 -1.46 0.44 -9.94
C VAL A 4 -2.98 0.30 -9.77
N ARG A 5 -3.40 -0.74 -9.06
CA ARG A 5 -4.82 -0.98 -8.75
C ARG A 5 -5.03 -0.86 -7.25
N GLU A 6 -6.25 -0.55 -6.87
CA GLU A 6 -6.61 -0.37 -5.46
C GLU A 6 -7.73 -1.32 -5.08
N THR A 7 -7.59 -1.93 -3.91
CA THR A 7 -8.68 -2.71 -3.32
C THR A 7 -9.69 -1.75 -2.68
N ALA A 8 -10.88 -2.26 -2.41
CA ALA A 8 -11.89 -1.49 -1.68
C ALA A 8 -11.39 -1.10 -0.28
N ASP A 9 -10.62 -1.98 0.35
CA ASP A 9 -10.04 -1.70 1.68
C ASP A 9 -9.08 -0.53 1.63
N PHE A 10 -8.23 -0.49 0.60
CA PHE A 10 -7.28 0.61 0.45
C PHE A 10 -8.03 1.93 0.19
N GLU A 11 -9.02 1.92 -0.68
CA GLU A 11 -9.80 3.11 -0.98
C GLU A 11 -10.49 3.65 0.25
N LYS A 12 -11.07 2.75 1.05
CA LYS A 12 -11.73 3.14 2.29
C LYS A 12 -10.75 3.79 3.26
N TRP A 13 -9.56 3.21 3.40
CA TRP A 13 -8.54 3.78 4.26
C TRP A 13 -8.15 5.19 3.82
N MET A 14 -7.91 5.39 2.53
CA MET A 14 -7.56 6.70 2.00
C MET A 14 -8.66 7.73 2.24
N ARG A 15 -9.92 7.34 2.03
CA ARG A 15 -11.05 8.25 2.28
C ARG A 15 -11.16 8.65 3.74
N GLY A 16 -10.71 7.77 4.64
CA GLY A 16 -10.71 8.04 6.07
C GLY A 16 -9.65 9.01 6.53
N LEU A 17 -8.64 9.28 5.71
CA LEU A 17 -7.59 10.24 6.02
C LEU A 17 -8.12 11.64 5.74
N LYS A 18 -8.39 12.41 6.79
CA LYS A 18 -9.04 13.71 6.65
C LYS A 18 -8.10 14.81 6.19
N ASP A 19 -6.82 14.70 6.50
CA ASP A 19 -5.84 15.71 6.16
C ASP A 19 -5.44 15.60 4.68
N ARG A 20 -5.74 16.64 3.92
CA ARG A 20 -5.43 16.70 2.50
C ARG A 20 -3.93 16.54 2.22
N LYS A 21 -3.09 17.17 3.04
CA LYS A 21 -1.64 17.09 2.85
C LYS A 21 -1.14 15.66 3.02
N THR A 22 -1.68 14.94 3.98
CA THR A 22 -1.34 13.54 4.19
C THR A 22 -1.66 12.71 2.95
N ARG A 23 -2.85 12.89 2.38
CA ARG A 23 -3.23 12.16 1.16
C ARG A 23 -2.31 12.49 0.00
N LEU A 24 -1.92 13.76 -0.14
CA LEU A 24 -1.00 14.16 -1.20
C LEU A 24 0.38 13.50 -1.04
N VAL A 25 0.89 13.44 0.17
CA VAL A 25 2.18 12.80 0.46
C VAL A 25 2.12 11.31 0.11
N ILE A 26 1.09 10.63 0.53
CA ILE A 26 0.92 9.20 0.27
C ILE A 26 0.80 8.95 -1.24
N ASN A 27 -0.04 9.72 -1.92
CA ASN A 27 -0.24 9.57 -3.36
C ASN A 27 1.04 9.84 -4.15
N ALA A 28 1.86 10.79 -3.71
CA ALA A 28 3.13 11.06 -4.37
C ALA A 28 4.07 9.84 -4.32
N ARG A 29 4.09 9.14 -3.19
CA ARG A 29 4.91 7.95 -3.04
C ARG A 29 4.39 6.80 -3.90
N ILE A 30 3.08 6.64 -3.97
CA ILE A 30 2.46 5.62 -4.82
C ILE A 30 2.77 5.91 -6.29
N ARG A 31 2.72 7.18 -6.69
CA ARG A 31 3.04 7.56 -8.07
C ARG A 31 4.47 7.20 -8.44
N ARG A 32 5.42 7.30 -7.49
CA ARG A 32 6.80 6.88 -7.74
C ARG A 32 6.88 5.39 -8.05
N ILE A 33 6.07 4.58 -7.37
CA ILE A 33 6.02 3.15 -7.64
C ILE A 33 5.57 2.89 -9.07
N SER A 34 4.59 3.66 -9.56
CA SER A 34 4.05 3.47 -10.91
C SER A 34 5.11 3.70 -12.00
N VAL A 35 6.16 4.44 -11.70
CA VAL A 35 7.27 4.64 -12.64
C VAL A 35 8.51 3.82 -12.26
N GLY A 36 8.36 2.83 -11.39
CA GLY A 36 9.42 1.90 -11.05
C GLY A 36 10.30 2.29 -9.88
N ASN A 37 10.02 3.42 -9.23
CA ASN A 37 10.79 3.88 -8.08
C ASN A 37 10.09 3.47 -6.79
N PHE A 38 10.51 2.34 -6.20
CA PHE A 38 9.85 1.79 -5.03
C PHE A 38 10.24 2.49 -3.73
N GLY A 39 11.41 3.14 -3.70
CA GLY A 39 11.85 3.85 -2.50
C GLY A 39 11.98 2.94 -1.29
N ASN A 40 11.45 3.36 -0.16
CA ASN A 40 11.57 2.63 1.10
C ASN A 40 10.50 1.54 1.20
N THR A 41 10.77 0.39 0.59
CA THR A 41 9.87 -0.76 0.63
C THR A 41 10.61 -1.98 1.14
N LYS A 42 9.87 -2.89 1.77
CA LYS A 42 10.43 -4.16 2.21
C LYS A 42 9.36 -5.25 2.20
N SER A 43 9.81 -6.50 2.03
CA SER A 43 8.92 -7.64 2.09
C SER A 43 8.51 -7.90 3.54
N VAL A 44 7.22 -8.25 3.74
CA VAL A 44 6.72 -8.66 5.05
C VAL A 44 6.20 -10.10 5.01
N GLY A 45 6.49 -10.83 3.93
CA GLY A 45 6.04 -12.21 3.75
C GLY A 45 4.70 -12.30 3.02
N GLY A 46 4.32 -13.50 2.62
CA GLY A 46 3.04 -13.73 1.95
C GLY A 46 2.86 -12.98 0.64
N ASN A 47 3.97 -12.71 -0.07
CA ASN A 47 3.99 -11.90 -1.29
C ASN A 47 3.51 -10.48 -1.10
N VAL A 48 3.57 -9.99 0.14
CA VAL A 48 3.18 -8.62 0.49
C VAL A 48 4.42 -7.81 0.80
N SER A 49 4.43 -6.58 0.32
CA SER A 49 5.47 -5.60 0.63
C SER A 49 4.87 -4.41 1.35
N GLU A 50 5.71 -3.74 2.12
CA GLU A 50 5.35 -2.57 2.90
C GLU A 50 6.07 -1.36 2.34
N LEU A 51 5.32 -0.34 1.95
CA LEU A 51 5.88 0.96 1.59
C LEU A 51 5.83 1.83 2.84
N VAL A 52 6.99 2.22 3.34
CA VAL A 52 7.11 3.06 4.53
C VAL A 52 7.16 4.52 4.10
N ILE A 53 6.26 5.31 4.66
CA ILE A 53 6.17 6.73 4.38
C ILE A 53 6.50 7.50 5.66
N ASP A 54 7.68 8.08 5.69
CA ASP A 54 8.18 8.81 6.86
C ASP A 54 7.55 10.19 6.94
N TYR A 55 6.30 10.20 7.39
CA TYR A 55 5.50 11.41 7.49
C TYR A 55 4.43 11.18 8.56
N GLY A 56 4.22 12.17 9.44
CA GLY A 56 3.22 12.08 10.50
C GLY A 56 3.48 10.88 11.41
N PRO A 57 2.47 10.06 11.69
CA PRO A 57 2.62 8.91 12.59
C PRO A 57 3.35 7.72 11.96
N GLY A 58 3.94 7.90 10.79
CA GLY A 58 4.62 6.83 10.07
C GLY A 58 3.64 5.98 9.29
N TYR A 59 3.14 6.52 8.18
CA TYR A 59 2.15 5.81 7.36
C TYR A 59 2.78 4.65 6.61
N ARG A 60 1.98 3.63 6.36
CA ARG A 60 2.41 2.47 5.61
C ARG A 60 1.33 2.07 4.63
N VAL A 61 1.78 1.69 3.42
CA VAL A 61 0.89 1.17 2.39
C VAL A 61 1.37 -0.24 2.07
N TYR A 62 0.47 -1.20 2.13
CA TYR A 62 0.78 -2.60 1.85
C TYR A 62 0.33 -2.94 0.45
N PHE A 63 1.20 -3.61 -0.29
CA PHE A 63 0.91 -3.94 -1.68
C PHE A 63 1.47 -5.30 -2.05
N THR A 64 0.96 -5.86 -3.13
CA THR A 64 1.50 -7.06 -3.74
C THR A 64 1.74 -6.79 -5.21
N ARG A 65 2.66 -7.53 -5.81
CA ARG A 65 2.95 -7.43 -7.24
C ARG A 65 2.39 -8.66 -7.94
N ARG A 66 1.82 -8.42 -9.11
CA ARG A 66 1.38 -9.48 -10.01
C ARG A 66 2.16 -9.32 -11.31
N GLY A 67 3.19 -10.16 -11.48
CA GLY A 67 4.12 -10.02 -12.58
C GLY A 67 4.94 -8.75 -12.48
N ARG A 68 5.31 -8.19 -13.61
CA ARG A 68 6.15 -6.99 -13.66
C ARG A 68 5.37 -5.69 -13.77
N GLU A 69 4.10 -5.78 -14.14
CA GLU A 69 3.35 -4.61 -14.58
C GLU A 69 2.20 -4.21 -13.68
N ILE A 70 1.86 -5.03 -12.69
CA ILE A 70 0.70 -4.76 -11.86
C ILE A 70 1.09 -4.72 -10.40
N ILE A 71 0.72 -3.63 -9.74
CA ILE A 71 0.82 -3.44 -8.29
C ILE A 71 -0.60 -3.32 -7.76
N ILE A 72 -0.90 -4.06 -6.70
CA ILE A 72 -2.21 -4.00 -6.06
C ILE A 72 -2.02 -3.45 -4.66
N LEU A 73 -2.60 -2.29 -4.39
CA LEU A 73 -2.58 -1.65 -3.07
C LEU A 73 -3.65 -2.31 -2.21
N LEU A 74 -3.23 -3.00 -1.17
CA LEU A 74 -4.08 -3.87 -0.38
C LEU A 74 -4.79 -3.15 0.75
N CYS A 75 -4.04 -2.43 1.55
CA CYS A 75 -4.58 -1.64 2.66
C CYS A 75 -3.49 -0.69 3.15
N GLY A 76 -3.83 0.15 4.09
CA GLY A 76 -2.89 1.08 4.69
C GLY A 76 -3.09 1.19 6.18
N GLY A 77 -2.16 1.85 6.83
CA GLY A 77 -2.22 2.10 8.26
C GLY A 77 -1.05 2.97 8.68
N ASP A 78 -0.77 2.98 9.95
CA ASP A 78 0.38 3.69 10.48
C ASP A 78 1.21 2.77 11.37
N LYS A 79 2.25 3.33 11.98
CA LYS A 79 3.16 2.53 12.82
C LYS A 79 2.44 1.85 13.99
N SER A 80 1.40 2.48 14.55
CA SER A 80 0.71 1.95 15.72
C SER A 80 -0.10 0.69 15.44
N SER A 81 -0.51 0.48 14.19
CA SER A 81 -1.33 -0.67 13.80
C SER A 81 -0.58 -1.64 12.90
N GLN A 82 0.74 -1.50 12.80
CA GLN A 82 1.56 -2.21 11.81
C GLN A 82 1.37 -3.74 11.83
N SER A 83 1.46 -4.37 12.99
CA SER A 83 1.36 -5.84 13.07
C SER A 83 0.00 -6.35 12.57
N ARG A 84 -1.07 -5.69 13.00
CA ARG A 84 -2.41 -6.05 12.57
C ARG A 84 -2.62 -5.80 11.08
N ASP A 85 -2.09 -4.69 10.59
CA ASP A 85 -2.27 -4.31 9.18
C ASP A 85 -1.51 -5.26 8.25
N ILE A 86 -0.35 -5.76 8.67
CA ILE A 86 0.39 -6.75 7.90
C ILE A 86 -0.44 -8.03 7.76
N GLU A 87 -1.04 -8.50 8.83
CA GLU A 87 -1.90 -9.69 8.76
C GLU A 87 -3.11 -9.47 7.87
N THR A 88 -3.74 -8.31 7.99
CA THR A 88 -4.87 -7.94 7.13
C THR A 88 -4.45 -7.93 5.67
N ALA A 89 -3.30 -7.32 5.37
CA ALA A 89 -2.79 -7.25 4.01
C ALA A 89 -2.55 -8.64 3.42
N LYS A 90 -2.00 -9.54 4.20
CA LYS A 90 -1.75 -10.91 3.76
C LYS A 90 -3.05 -11.64 3.45
N GLN A 91 -4.08 -11.46 4.28
CA GLN A 91 -5.39 -12.05 4.03
C GLN A 91 -6.02 -11.52 2.76
N ILE A 92 -5.93 -10.20 2.55
CA ILE A 92 -6.47 -9.59 1.34
C ILE A 92 -5.74 -10.13 0.11
N ALA A 93 -4.40 -10.20 0.15
CA ALA A 93 -3.60 -10.70 -0.95
C ALA A 93 -3.96 -12.15 -1.31
N GLU A 94 -4.17 -12.98 -0.28
CA GLU A 94 -4.52 -14.38 -0.47
C GLU A 94 -5.89 -14.54 -1.11
N ASN A 95 -6.83 -13.67 -0.75
CA ASN A 95 -8.21 -13.75 -1.23
C ASN A 95 -8.47 -12.93 -2.49
N PHE A 96 -7.55 -12.06 -2.85
CA PHE A 96 -7.72 -11.19 -4.02
C PHE A 96 -7.42 -11.97 -5.29
N LYS A 97 -8.44 -12.18 -6.09
CA LYS A 97 -8.28 -12.88 -7.35
C LYS A 97 -8.59 -11.94 -8.50
N GLU A 98 -7.64 -11.84 -9.43
CA GLU A 98 -7.89 -11.09 -10.64
C GLU A 98 -8.74 -11.94 -11.58
N ALA A 99 -9.75 -11.31 -12.10
CA ALA A 99 -10.58 -11.97 -13.10
C ALA A 99 -9.86 -12.02 -14.44
#